data_88ce8557edaedc0f0c78b21ab8985d58
#
_entry.id   88ce8557edaedc0f0c78b21ab8985d58
#
_cell.length_a   1.000
_cell.length_b   1.000
_cell.length_c   1.000
_cell.angle_alpha   90.00
_cell.angle_beta   90.00
_cell.angle_gamma   90.00
#
_symmetry.space_group_name_H-M   'P 1'
#
loop_
_entity.id
_entity.type
_entity.pdbx_description
1 polymer ?
#
loop_
_entity_poly.entity_id
_entity_poly.type
_entity_poly.pdbx_seq_one_letter_code
_entity_poly.pdbx_strand_id
1 'polypeptide(L)'
;MKIGKKWLSSLALIVGAGLLVSACGSGGQQPAAGGSGAGASDKVYVVGTDAAYPPFEMLEADKISGHDVDVLNAIAEAGGFKVEWKNTGWDPLFDGLDKGTVDIGISTITITDKRKQKYDFSEPYFEANQLILVAEDSPVQKLADLKGKKIGVQAATTGEEVVKKAFGDTYEGLKGYDDMPSSVDDFFNGRVDAVVGDNGVLQYYVKKIENKKFKLIKDDSFEKEYYGIMVKKGNTDMMNKINDGLKKIKENGKLQEIYNKYFGNK
;
A
#
# COMPACT_ATOMS: atom_id res chain seq x y z
N MET A 1 33.88 -37.34 -38.83
CA MET A 1 34.08 -38.80 -38.93
C MET A 1 32.85 -39.47 -38.34
N LYS A 2 32.03 -40.07 -39.23
CA LYS A 2 31.16 -41.27 -39.14
C LYS A 2 30.17 -41.28 -37.98
N ILE A 3 28.83 -41.17 -38.24
CA ILE A 3 27.85 -42.14 -38.84
C ILE A 3 27.38 -43.16 -37.78
N GLY A 4 26.06 -43.17 -37.60
CA GLY A 4 25.19 -44.30 -37.69
C GLY A 4 23.93 -44.17 -36.82
N LYS A 5 22.81 -44.05 -37.41
CA LYS A 5 21.79 -44.96 -37.98
C LYS A 5 20.79 -45.45 -36.91
N LYS A 6 19.53 -44.93 -37.03
CA LYS A 6 18.27 -45.59 -37.38
C LYS A 6 17.92 -46.91 -36.66
N TRP A 7 16.69 -46.99 -36.13
CA TRP A 7 15.73 -48.03 -36.49
C TRP A 7 14.32 -47.70 -36.03
N LEU A 8 13.45 -47.94 -36.79
CA LEU A 8 12.05 -47.89 -37.21
C LEU A 8 11.20 -49.02 -36.57
N SER A 9 9.91 -48.78 -36.54
CA SER A 9 8.75 -49.68 -36.64
C SER A 9 8.30 -50.37 -35.34
N SER A 10 7.02 -50.31 -34.94
CA SER A 10 5.89 -50.92 -35.64
C SER A 10 4.53 -50.49 -35.11
N LEU A 11 3.63 -50.37 -36.00
CA LEU A 11 2.16 -50.20 -35.98
C LEU A 11 1.46 -51.43 -35.41
N ALA A 12 0.41 -51.28 -34.60
CA ALA A 12 -0.65 -52.28 -34.45
C ALA A 12 -2.01 -51.60 -34.19
N LEU A 13 -2.84 -51.62 -35.19
CA LEU A 13 -4.30 -51.39 -35.17
C LEU A 13 -5.00 -52.59 -34.58
N ILE A 14 -5.96 -52.36 -33.66
CA ILE A 14 -7.04 -53.31 -33.42
C ILE A 14 -8.37 -52.53 -33.38
N VAL A 15 -9.18 -52.84 -34.35
CA VAL A 15 -10.60 -52.47 -34.51
C VAL A 15 -11.44 -53.55 -33.77
N GLY A 16 -12.38 -53.11 -32.95
CA GLY A 16 -13.38 -54.00 -32.36
C GLY A 16 -14.71 -53.28 -32.15
N ALA A 17 -15.64 -53.59 -33.05
CA ALA A 17 -17.02 -53.09 -33.01
C ALA A 17 -17.93 -54.04 -32.23
N GLY A 18 -19.02 -53.48 -31.68
CA GLY A 18 -20.21 -54.25 -31.23
C GLY A 18 -20.77 -53.73 -29.91
N LEU A 19 -21.95 -53.35 -29.77
CA LEU A 19 -23.31 -53.57 -30.11
C LEU A 19 -24.23 -52.78 -29.18
N LEU A 20 -25.25 -52.20 -29.71
CA LEU A 20 -26.35 -51.46 -29.08
C LEU A 20 -27.22 -52.39 -28.23
N VAL A 21 -27.63 -51.91 -27.05
CA VAL A 21 -28.88 -52.36 -26.41
C VAL A 21 -29.64 -51.13 -25.91
N SER A 22 -30.79 -50.89 -26.50
CA SER A 22 -31.83 -49.98 -26.02
C SER A 22 -32.58 -50.62 -24.88
N ALA A 23 -32.82 -49.83 -23.79
CA ALA A 23 -33.92 -50.08 -22.89
C ALA A 23 -34.49 -48.76 -22.40
N CYS A 24 -35.72 -48.47 -22.78
CA CYS A 24 -36.57 -47.42 -22.24
C CYS A 24 -36.98 -47.75 -20.81
N GLY A 25 -36.94 -46.75 -19.92
CA GLY A 25 -37.50 -46.79 -18.57
C GLY A 25 -37.67 -45.38 -18.05
N SER A 26 -38.92 -44.91 -18.03
CA SER A 26 -39.40 -43.62 -17.54
C SER A 26 -39.24 -43.48 -16.01
N GLY A 27 -38.79 -42.34 -15.54
CA GLY A 27 -38.79 -41.97 -14.11
C GLY A 27 -38.06 -40.67 -13.89
N GLY A 28 -38.81 -39.55 -13.86
CA GLY A 28 -38.27 -38.23 -13.69
C GLY A 28 -37.70 -38.02 -12.27
N GLN A 29 -36.49 -37.54 -12.21
CA GLN A 29 -35.99 -36.74 -11.13
C GLN A 29 -34.92 -35.81 -11.69
N GLN A 30 -35.24 -34.54 -11.71
CA GLN A 30 -34.37 -33.43 -12.07
C GLN A 30 -33.31 -33.30 -10.97
N PRO A 31 -32.01 -33.43 -11.24
CA PRO A 31 -31.00 -33.08 -10.25
C PRO A 31 -31.00 -31.57 -10.06
N ALA A 32 -31.23 -31.17 -8.85
CA ALA A 32 -31.04 -29.79 -8.40
C ALA A 32 -29.70 -29.25 -8.90
N ALA A 33 -29.77 -28.07 -9.52
CA ALA A 33 -28.59 -27.30 -9.87
C ALA A 33 -27.74 -27.11 -8.61
N GLY A 34 -26.63 -27.84 -8.55
CA GLY A 34 -25.58 -27.63 -7.58
C GLY A 34 -25.03 -26.22 -7.80
N GLY A 35 -25.20 -25.36 -6.81
CA GLY A 35 -24.63 -24.03 -6.81
C GLY A 35 -23.13 -24.13 -7.09
N SER A 36 -22.70 -23.47 -8.16
CA SER A 36 -21.30 -23.22 -8.43
C SER A 36 -20.77 -22.39 -7.26
N GLY A 37 -20.14 -23.05 -6.30
CA GLY A 37 -19.25 -22.38 -5.37
C GLY A 37 -18.23 -21.65 -6.24
N ALA A 38 -18.23 -20.34 -6.19
CA ALA A 38 -17.18 -19.53 -6.80
C ALA A 38 -15.85 -20.02 -6.24
N GLY A 39 -15.11 -20.78 -7.03
CA GLY A 39 -13.75 -21.21 -6.68
C GLY A 39 -12.94 -19.97 -6.36
N ALA A 40 -12.36 -19.91 -5.17
CA ALA A 40 -11.41 -18.87 -4.82
C ALA A 40 -10.35 -18.85 -5.92
N SER A 41 -10.22 -17.72 -6.61
CA SER A 41 -9.20 -17.54 -7.63
C SER A 41 -7.85 -17.81 -7.01
N ASP A 42 -7.06 -18.73 -7.57
CA ASP A 42 -5.68 -18.99 -7.14
C ASP A 42 -4.72 -17.81 -7.45
N LYS A 43 -5.27 -16.73 -8.00
CA LYS A 43 -4.49 -15.54 -8.31
C LYS A 43 -3.94 -14.93 -7.02
N VAL A 44 -2.62 -14.73 -7.00
CA VAL A 44 -1.91 -13.93 -6.00
C VAL A 44 -1.78 -12.50 -6.55
N TYR A 45 -2.21 -11.51 -5.78
CA TYR A 45 -2.17 -10.11 -6.19
C TYR A 45 -0.89 -9.45 -5.68
N VAL A 46 -0.21 -8.71 -6.56
CA VAL A 46 1.02 -7.97 -6.23
C VAL A 46 0.66 -6.69 -5.51
N VAL A 47 1.16 -6.53 -4.29
CA VAL A 47 1.01 -5.32 -3.47
C VAL A 47 2.29 -4.49 -3.55
N GLY A 48 2.19 -3.26 -4.03
CA GLY A 48 3.27 -2.29 -4.00
C GLY A 48 3.22 -1.43 -2.73
N THR A 49 4.39 -1.16 -2.15
CA THR A 49 4.56 -0.28 -1.00
C THR A 49 5.94 0.37 -1.03
N ASP A 50 6.10 1.52 -0.39
CA ASP A 50 7.40 2.15 -0.12
C ASP A 50 7.84 1.81 1.30
N ALA A 51 8.56 0.69 1.46
CA ALA A 51 8.93 0.14 2.76
C ALA A 51 10.05 0.94 3.47
N ALA A 52 9.95 2.27 3.41
CA ALA A 52 10.80 3.26 4.07
C ALA A 52 9.98 4.25 4.93
N TYR A 53 8.77 3.86 5.38
CA TYR A 53 7.83 4.75 6.07
C TYR A 53 7.33 4.18 7.41
N PRO A 54 8.25 3.94 8.39
CA PRO A 54 7.88 3.34 9.67
C PRO A 54 6.97 4.27 10.51
N PRO A 55 6.03 3.71 11.31
CA PRO A 55 5.81 2.29 11.57
C PRO A 55 4.78 1.64 10.62
N PHE A 56 4.40 2.31 9.53
CA PHE A 56 3.38 1.81 8.60
C PHE A 56 3.93 0.71 7.69
N GLU A 57 5.05 0.95 7.04
CA GLU A 57 5.78 -0.02 6.24
C GLU A 57 7.29 0.18 6.38
N MET A 58 7.99 -0.91 6.64
CA MET A 58 9.44 -0.92 6.77
C MET A 58 10.04 -2.22 6.28
N LEU A 59 11.26 -2.13 5.76
CA LEU A 59 12.03 -3.31 5.38
C LEU A 59 12.97 -3.69 6.53
N GLU A 60 12.74 -4.85 7.14
CA GLU A 60 13.56 -5.41 8.20
C GLU A 60 14.06 -6.81 7.80
N ALA A 61 15.37 -7.00 7.69
CA ALA A 61 15.97 -8.27 7.31
C ALA A 61 15.29 -8.91 6.07
N ASP A 62 15.12 -8.14 5.01
CA ASP A 62 14.47 -8.50 3.74
C ASP A 62 12.97 -8.83 3.84
N LYS A 63 12.34 -8.55 4.97
CA LYS A 63 10.90 -8.70 5.17
C LYS A 63 10.22 -7.35 5.29
N ILE A 64 9.16 -7.16 4.51
CA ILE A 64 8.30 -5.99 4.64
C ILE A 64 7.34 -6.22 5.82
N SER A 65 7.28 -5.26 6.75
CA SER A 65 6.47 -5.31 7.96
C SER A 65 5.93 -3.92 8.29
N GLY A 66 4.92 -3.84 9.15
CA GLY A 66 4.36 -2.57 9.60
C GLY A 66 2.83 -2.60 9.71
N HIS A 67 2.28 -1.46 10.10
CA HIS A 67 0.84 -1.29 10.27
C HIS A 67 0.06 -1.59 8.98
N ASP A 68 0.46 -1.00 7.86
CA ASP A 68 -0.21 -1.15 6.57
C ASP A 68 -0.13 -2.59 6.05
N VAL A 69 1.00 -3.26 6.34
CA VAL A 69 1.20 -4.67 6.01
C VAL A 69 0.21 -5.55 6.79
N ASP A 70 0.08 -5.32 8.10
CA ASP A 70 -0.85 -6.06 8.93
C ASP A 70 -2.31 -5.79 8.54
N VAL A 71 -2.64 -4.52 8.23
CA VAL A 71 -3.99 -4.11 7.77
C VAL A 71 -4.36 -4.82 6.47
N LEU A 72 -3.50 -4.76 5.44
CA LEU A 72 -3.84 -5.38 4.16
C LEU A 72 -3.85 -6.91 4.23
N ASN A 73 -2.95 -7.52 4.99
CA ASN A 73 -2.99 -8.97 5.21
C ASN A 73 -4.31 -9.41 5.88
N ALA A 74 -4.78 -8.68 6.88
CA ALA A 74 -6.06 -8.95 7.53
C ALA A 74 -7.25 -8.73 6.57
N ILE A 75 -7.19 -7.70 5.72
CA ILE A 75 -8.19 -7.45 4.67
C ILE A 75 -8.21 -8.60 3.66
N ALA A 76 -7.03 -9.05 3.21
CA ALA A 76 -6.90 -10.13 2.24
C ALA A 76 -7.46 -11.45 2.78
N GLU A 77 -7.15 -11.79 4.03
CA GLU A 77 -7.71 -12.95 4.72
C GLU A 77 -9.25 -12.86 4.80
N ALA A 78 -9.78 -11.74 5.30
CA ALA A 78 -11.22 -11.53 5.44
C ALA A 78 -11.96 -11.42 4.10
N GLY A 79 -11.30 -10.88 3.06
CA GLY A 79 -11.80 -10.71 1.69
C GLY A 79 -11.62 -11.95 0.81
N GLY A 80 -10.91 -12.99 1.29
CA GLY A 80 -10.72 -14.25 0.58
C GLY A 80 -9.81 -14.15 -0.64
N PHE A 81 -8.74 -13.35 -0.59
CA PHE A 81 -7.74 -13.26 -1.66
C PHE A 81 -6.32 -13.35 -1.11
N LYS A 82 -5.37 -13.70 -2.01
CA LYS A 82 -3.94 -13.87 -1.65
C LYS A 82 -3.13 -12.69 -2.16
N VAL A 83 -2.13 -12.28 -1.39
CA VAL A 83 -1.24 -11.17 -1.75
C VAL A 83 0.22 -11.57 -1.66
N GLU A 84 1.05 -10.93 -2.48
CA GLU A 84 2.50 -10.92 -2.35
C GLU A 84 2.99 -9.46 -2.30
N TRP A 85 3.96 -9.20 -1.42
CA TRP A 85 4.47 -7.86 -1.16
C TRP A 85 5.70 -7.55 -2.00
N LYS A 86 5.74 -6.31 -2.52
CA LYS A 86 6.86 -5.78 -3.27
C LYS A 86 7.23 -4.40 -2.75
N ASN A 87 8.47 -4.24 -2.25
CA ASN A 87 9.01 -2.92 -1.99
C ASN A 87 9.33 -2.26 -3.34
N THR A 88 8.56 -1.24 -3.68
CA THR A 88 8.69 -0.54 -4.97
C THR A 88 9.39 0.81 -4.82
N GLY A 89 9.33 1.41 -3.65
CA GLY A 89 9.53 2.84 -3.47
C GLY A 89 8.28 3.64 -3.87
N TRP A 90 8.28 4.95 -3.54
CA TRP A 90 7.10 5.80 -3.66
C TRP A 90 6.62 5.99 -5.11
N ASP A 91 7.39 6.67 -5.96
CA ASP A 91 6.99 6.94 -7.35
C ASP A 91 6.78 5.66 -8.18
N PRO A 92 7.64 4.63 -8.09
CA PRO A 92 7.46 3.39 -8.83
C PRO A 92 6.21 2.59 -8.42
N LEU A 93 5.62 2.83 -7.23
CA LEU A 93 4.35 2.25 -6.83
C LEU A 93 3.23 2.68 -7.78
N PHE A 94 3.11 3.99 -8.03
CA PHE A 94 2.10 4.56 -8.93
C PHE A 94 2.31 4.09 -10.36
N ASP A 95 3.55 4.11 -10.82
CA ASP A 95 3.94 3.57 -12.13
C ASP A 95 3.56 2.09 -12.29
N GLY A 96 3.74 1.31 -11.23
CA GLY A 96 3.41 -0.11 -11.20
C GLY A 96 1.90 -0.35 -11.36
N LEU A 97 1.07 0.45 -10.70
CA LEU A 97 -0.39 0.41 -10.86
C LEU A 97 -0.82 0.80 -12.28
N ASP A 98 -0.22 1.86 -12.84
CA ASP A 98 -0.52 2.32 -14.19
C ASP A 98 -0.18 1.24 -15.24
N LYS A 99 0.97 0.58 -15.08
CA LYS A 99 1.47 -0.49 -15.96
C LYS A 99 0.86 -1.87 -15.68
N GLY A 100 0.17 -2.04 -14.54
CA GLY A 100 -0.41 -3.34 -14.13
C GLY A 100 0.62 -4.35 -13.64
N THR A 101 1.81 -3.91 -13.21
CA THR A 101 2.82 -4.72 -12.52
C THR A 101 2.65 -4.74 -11.00
N VAL A 102 1.78 -3.88 -10.50
CA VAL A 102 1.23 -3.82 -9.14
C VAL A 102 -0.29 -3.85 -9.28
N ASP A 103 -0.95 -4.72 -8.52
CA ASP A 103 -2.41 -4.82 -8.50
C ASP A 103 -3.03 -3.90 -7.43
N ILE A 104 -2.35 -3.74 -6.28
CA ILE A 104 -2.83 -3.01 -5.10
C ILE A 104 -1.70 -2.12 -4.58
N GLY A 105 -2.00 -0.86 -4.30
CA GLY A 105 -1.08 0.07 -3.64
C GLY A 105 -1.55 0.38 -2.22
N ILE A 106 -0.68 0.19 -1.23
CA ILE A 106 -0.87 0.62 0.14
C ILE A 106 0.47 1.09 0.69
N SER A 107 0.54 2.34 1.09
CA SER A 107 1.77 3.01 1.58
C SER A 107 1.39 4.37 2.15
N THR A 108 0.54 4.41 3.17
CA THR A 108 0.03 5.66 3.77
C THR A 108 -0.51 6.66 2.74
N ILE A 109 -1.16 6.14 1.68
CA ILE A 109 -1.54 6.96 0.52
C ILE A 109 -2.77 7.80 0.87
N THR A 110 -2.55 9.10 1.06
CA THR A 110 -3.64 10.05 1.30
C THR A 110 -4.62 10.06 0.14
N ILE A 111 -5.90 9.92 0.46
CA ILE A 111 -7.01 10.05 -0.49
C ILE A 111 -7.15 11.51 -0.87
N THR A 112 -6.79 11.88 -2.11
CA THR A 112 -6.94 13.24 -2.65
C THR A 112 -7.78 13.23 -3.93
N ASP A 113 -8.44 14.36 -4.25
CA ASP A 113 -9.22 14.46 -5.49
C ASP A 113 -8.34 14.30 -6.73
N LYS A 114 -7.10 14.76 -6.69
CA LYS A 114 -6.11 14.58 -7.76
C LYS A 114 -5.81 13.10 -8.01
N ARG A 115 -5.57 12.32 -6.93
CA ARG A 115 -5.30 10.89 -7.02
C ARG A 115 -6.54 10.09 -7.45
N LYS A 116 -7.74 10.47 -6.98
CA LYS A 116 -9.03 9.87 -7.39
C LYS A 116 -9.33 10.00 -8.90
N GLN A 117 -8.72 10.96 -9.59
CA GLN A 117 -8.89 11.06 -11.04
C GLN A 117 -8.26 9.86 -11.78
N LYS A 118 -7.17 9.29 -11.24
CA LYS A 118 -6.39 8.22 -11.87
C LYS A 118 -6.60 6.84 -11.26
N TYR A 119 -6.95 6.79 -9.97
CA TYR A 119 -7.04 5.57 -9.19
C TYR A 119 -8.39 5.48 -8.46
N ASP A 120 -8.81 4.26 -8.14
CA ASP A 120 -9.88 4.03 -7.21
C ASP A 120 -9.29 3.76 -5.81
N PHE A 121 -9.96 4.27 -4.79
CA PHE A 121 -9.56 4.17 -3.39
C PHE A 121 -10.58 3.38 -2.58
N SER A 122 -10.10 2.63 -1.61
CA SER A 122 -10.95 2.05 -0.58
C SER A 122 -11.59 3.11 0.32
N GLU A 123 -12.54 2.68 1.15
CA GLU A 123 -12.88 3.42 2.34
C GLU A 123 -11.63 3.69 3.19
N PRO A 124 -11.57 4.82 3.93
CA PRO A 124 -10.43 5.15 4.78
C PRO A 124 -10.15 4.07 5.83
N TYR A 125 -8.87 3.75 6.02
CA TYR A 125 -8.44 2.84 7.08
C TYR A 125 -7.65 3.53 8.21
N PHE A 126 -7.17 4.76 7.98
CA PHE A 126 -6.41 5.54 8.95
C PHE A 126 -6.69 7.04 8.79
N GLU A 127 -6.74 7.78 9.93
CA GLU A 127 -6.81 9.26 9.95
C GLU A 127 -5.44 9.82 10.31
N ALA A 128 -4.92 10.73 9.50
CA ALA A 128 -3.63 11.36 9.66
C ALA A 128 -3.70 12.89 9.55
N ASN A 129 -2.59 13.53 9.80
CA ASN A 129 -2.34 14.93 9.49
C ASN A 129 -0.85 15.18 9.34
N GLN A 130 -0.46 16.34 8.83
CA GLN A 130 0.93 16.77 8.75
C GLN A 130 1.43 17.29 10.11
N LEU A 131 2.72 17.10 10.38
CA LEU A 131 3.46 17.74 11.48
C LEU A 131 4.71 18.42 10.94
N ILE A 132 5.26 19.31 11.75
CA ILE A 132 6.54 19.97 11.49
C ILE A 132 7.54 19.52 12.55
N LEU A 133 8.65 18.93 12.11
CA LEU A 133 9.79 18.60 12.95
C LEU A 133 10.79 19.76 12.90
N VAL A 134 11.19 20.29 14.04
CA VAL A 134 12.19 21.36 14.19
C VAL A 134 13.09 21.13 15.40
N ALA A 135 14.22 21.85 15.47
CA ALA A 135 15.05 21.85 16.68
C ALA A 135 14.25 22.32 17.91
N GLU A 136 14.59 21.82 19.09
CA GLU A 136 13.88 22.10 20.34
C GLU A 136 13.82 23.60 20.68
N ASP A 137 14.92 24.31 20.42
CA ASP A 137 15.10 25.75 20.63
C ASP A 137 14.57 26.61 19.46
N SER A 138 14.06 26.01 18.42
CA SER A 138 13.51 26.74 17.25
C SER A 138 12.34 27.64 17.68
N PRO A 139 12.28 28.89 17.23
CA PRO A 139 11.15 29.80 17.49
C PRO A 139 9.89 29.45 16.66
N VAL A 140 9.97 28.51 15.73
CA VAL A 140 8.87 28.09 14.85
C VAL A 140 7.71 27.54 15.67
N GLN A 141 6.50 28.02 15.39
CA GLN A 141 5.25 27.58 16.02
C GLN A 141 4.22 27.07 14.98
N LYS A 142 4.39 27.42 13.71
CA LYS A 142 3.47 27.09 12.61
C LYS A 142 4.19 27.09 11.28
N LEU A 143 3.55 26.55 10.24
CA LEU A 143 4.12 26.46 8.87
C LEU A 143 4.58 27.82 8.34
N ALA A 144 3.80 28.87 8.55
CA ALA A 144 4.14 30.21 8.05
C ALA A 144 5.48 30.76 8.57
N ASP A 145 5.92 30.30 9.76
CA ASP A 145 7.19 30.73 10.38
C ASP A 145 8.41 30.10 9.66
N LEU A 146 8.18 29.12 8.78
CA LEU A 146 9.24 28.49 7.98
C LEU A 146 9.59 29.28 6.70
N LYS A 147 8.98 30.45 6.48
CA LYS A 147 9.32 31.28 5.33
C LYS A 147 10.82 31.66 5.36
N GLY A 148 11.51 31.41 4.24
CA GLY A 148 12.96 31.64 4.11
C GLY A 148 13.85 30.54 4.72
N LYS A 149 13.28 29.49 5.28
CA LYS A 149 14.01 28.34 5.84
C LYS A 149 14.06 27.19 4.83
N LYS A 150 15.02 26.27 5.04
CA LYS A 150 15.09 25.03 4.27
C LYS A 150 14.17 23.99 4.88
N ILE A 151 13.24 23.46 4.08
CA ILE A 151 12.21 22.53 4.52
C ILE A 151 12.37 21.22 3.78
N GLY A 152 12.67 20.14 4.48
CA GLY A 152 12.71 18.79 3.93
C GLY A 152 11.30 18.18 3.90
N VAL A 153 11.00 17.48 2.80
CA VAL A 153 9.76 16.73 2.59
C VAL A 153 10.07 15.47 1.78
N GLN A 154 9.24 14.44 1.85
CA GLN A 154 9.25 13.44 0.80
C GLN A 154 8.56 14.01 -0.43
N ALA A 155 9.20 13.90 -1.61
CA ALA A 155 8.69 14.44 -2.86
C ALA A 155 7.37 13.73 -3.29
N ALA A 156 6.54 14.43 -4.04
CA ALA A 156 5.25 13.96 -4.57
C ALA A 156 4.24 13.49 -3.48
N THR A 157 4.41 13.95 -2.23
CA THR A 157 3.49 13.70 -1.11
C THR A 157 2.61 14.92 -0.81
N THR A 158 1.60 14.72 0.05
CA THR A 158 0.79 15.83 0.58
C THR A 158 1.62 16.74 1.49
N GLY A 159 2.65 16.22 2.15
CA GLY A 159 3.63 17.03 2.89
C GLY A 159 4.36 18.04 2.00
N GLU A 160 4.75 17.66 0.79
CA GLU A 160 5.28 18.59 -0.20
C GLU A 160 4.22 19.60 -0.68
N GLU A 161 2.99 19.12 -0.93
CA GLU A 161 1.89 19.96 -1.42
C GLU A 161 1.52 21.08 -0.43
N VAL A 162 1.53 20.82 0.89
CA VAL A 162 1.24 21.88 1.89
C VAL A 162 2.33 22.94 1.93
N VAL A 163 3.61 22.58 1.75
CA VAL A 163 4.71 23.55 1.67
C VAL A 163 4.61 24.37 0.41
N LYS A 164 4.33 23.75 -0.74
CA LYS A 164 4.12 24.45 -2.03
C LYS A 164 2.91 25.39 -1.96
N LYS A 165 1.81 24.96 -1.36
CA LYS A 165 0.60 25.80 -1.16
C LYS A 165 0.92 27.04 -0.31
N ALA A 166 1.78 26.92 0.70
CA ALA A 166 2.12 28.01 1.61
C ALA A 166 3.12 29.02 1.03
N PHE A 167 4.09 28.53 0.25
CA PHE A 167 5.24 29.37 -0.17
C PHE A 167 5.43 29.47 -1.68
N GLY A 168 4.64 28.74 -2.47
CA GLY A 168 4.71 28.67 -3.93
C GLY A 168 5.49 27.46 -4.44
N ASP A 169 5.18 27.02 -5.66
CA ASP A 169 5.79 25.85 -6.31
C ASP A 169 7.30 25.96 -6.51
N THR A 170 7.79 27.20 -6.64
CA THR A 170 9.21 27.51 -6.89
C THR A 170 9.96 27.95 -5.63
N TYR A 171 9.43 27.61 -4.45
CA TYR A 171 10.07 27.98 -3.19
C TYR A 171 11.47 27.36 -3.08
N GLU A 172 12.52 28.19 -3.08
CA GLU A 172 13.93 27.73 -3.09
C GLU A 172 14.33 26.94 -1.85
N GLY A 173 13.64 27.19 -0.71
CA GLY A 173 13.85 26.48 0.55
C GLY A 173 13.30 25.06 0.57
N LEU A 174 12.40 24.69 -0.36
CA LEU A 174 11.85 23.34 -0.43
C LEU A 174 12.91 22.34 -0.91
N LYS A 175 13.09 21.27 -0.14
CA LYS A 175 13.99 20.15 -0.43
C LYS A 175 13.18 18.86 -0.47
N GLY A 176 12.89 18.36 -1.68
CA GLY A 176 12.27 17.07 -1.92
C GLY A 176 13.29 15.93 -1.83
N TYR A 177 12.93 14.87 -1.13
CA TYR A 177 13.71 13.63 -0.98
C TYR A 177 12.90 12.46 -1.53
N ASP A 178 13.58 11.42 -1.97
CA ASP A 178 12.93 10.20 -2.46
C ASP A 178 12.18 9.45 -1.35
N ASP A 179 12.66 9.58 -0.11
CA ASP A 179 12.07 8.96 1.08
C ASP A 179 12.11 9.88 2.32
N MET A 180 11.28 9.57 3.31
CA MET A 180 11.21 10.35 4.55
C MET A 180 12.46 10.20 5.42
N PRO A 181 13.10 9.00 5.57
CA PRO A 181 14.36 8.85 6.30
C PRO A 181 15.43 9.83 5.86
N SER A 182 15.65 9.99 4.56
CA SER A 182 16.65 10.91 4.00
C SER A 182 16.37 12.37 4.38
N SER A 183 15.11 12.77 4.39
CA SER A 183 14.68 14.10 4.84
C SER A 183 14.98 14.33 6.33
N VAL A 184 14.67 13.34 7.17
CA VAL A 184 14.90 13.36 8.62
C VAL A 184 16.41 13.36 8.91
N ASP A 185 17.20 12.56 8.20
CA ASP A 185 18.65 12.52 8.35
C ASP A 185 19.30 13.86 8.00
N ASP A 186 18.85 14.52 6.94
CA ASP A 186 19.33 15.85 6.57
C ASP A 186 18.95 16.93 7.59
N PHE A 187 17.80 16.79 8.24
CA PHE A 187 17.45 17.65 9.37
C PHE A 187 18.44 17.47 10.54
N PHE A 188 18.72 16.23 10.93
CA PHE A 188 19.67 15.97 12.02
C PHE A 188 21.12 16.33 11.69
N ASN A 189 21.46 16.41 10.42
CA ASN A 189 22.77 16.87 9.93
C ASN A 189 22.82 18.40 9.70
N GLY A 190 21.73 19.13 10.00
CA GLY A 190 21.66 20.59 9.84
C GLY A 190 21.63 21.07 8.40
N ARG A 191 21.26 20.22 7.43
CA ARG A 191 21.16 20.58 6.02
C ARG A 191 19.80 21.18 5.66
N VAL A 192 18.75 20.84 6.43
CA VAL A 192 17.44 21.51 6.42
C VAL A 192 17.08 22.00 7.84
N ASP A 193 16.27 23.04 7.93
CA ASP A 193 15.86 23.67 9.19
C ASP A 193 14.62 23.00 9.81
N ALA A 194 13.83 22.34 8.98
CA ALA A 194 12.60 21.65 9.38
C ALA A 194 12.30 20.48 8.44
N VAL A 195 11.48 19.55 8.92
CA VAL A 195 10.84 18.53 8.06
C VAL A 195 9.32 18.65 8.20
N VAL A 196 8.59 18.56 7.10
CA VAL A 196 7.13 18.42 7.08
C VAL A 196 6.78 17.02 6.59
N GLY A 197 5.94 16.33 7.34
CA GLY A 197 5.54 14.95 7.05
C GLY A 197 4.44 14.46 7.97
N ASP A 198 3.97 13.25 7.72
CA ASP A 198 2.84 12.66 8.41
C ASP A 198 3.12 12.41 9.90
N ASN A 199 2.10 12.65 10.70
CA ASN A 199 2.17 12.58 12.16
C ASN A 199 2.67 11.22 12.67
N GLY A 200 2.17 10.12 12.14
CA GLY A 200 2.55 8.77 12.58
C GLY A 200 4.03 8.49 12.38
N VAL A 201 4.58 8.92 11.25
CA VAL A 201 5.99 8.73 10.90
C VAL A 201 6.91 9.63 11.68
N LEU A 202 6.63 10.93 11.74
CA LEU A 202 7.47 11.86 12.50
C LEU A 202 7.46 11.51 13.99
N GLN A 203 6.32 11.11 14.57
CA GLN A 203 6.26 10.64 15.95
C GLN A 203 7.06 9.36 16.19
N TYR A 204 7.10 8.45 15.21
CA TYR A 204 7.94 7.25 15.30
C TYR A 204 9.42 7.62 15.38
N TYR A 205 9.90 8.51 14.51
CA TYR A 205 11.31 8.96 14.55
C TYR A 205 11.64 9.65 15.86
N VAL A 206 10.76 10.52 16.36
CA VAL A 206 10.93 11.19 17.67
C VAL A 206 11.13 10.18 18.80
N LYS A 207 10.37 9.08 18.82
CA LYS A 207 10.48 8.04 19.84
C LYS A 207 11.75 7.19 19.72
N LYS A 208 12.31 7.08 18.52
CA LYS A 208 13.47 6.21 18.22
C LYS A 208 14.82 6.91 18.38
N ILE A 209 14.85 8.24 18.27
CA ILE A 209 16.09 8.99 18.28
C ILE A 209 16.35 9.50 19.70
N GLU A 210 17.18 8.78 20.43
CA GLU A 210 17.64 9.19 21.75
C GLU A 210 18.66 10.34 21.66
N ASN A 211 18.70 11.20 22.69
CA ASN A 211 19.70 12.26 22.88
C ASN A 211 19.74 13.40 21.82
N LYS A 212 18.71 13.57 21.00
CA LYS A 212 18.59 14.72 20.10
C LYS A 212 17.49 15.67 20.58
N LYS A 213 17.79 16.96 20.53
CA LYS A 213 16.86 18.02 20.96
C LYS A 213 16.04 18.51 19.78
N PHE A 214 14.78 18.12 19.74
CA PHE A 214 13.82 18.52 18.73
C PHE A 214 12.40 18.51 19.28
N LYS A 215 11.49 19.15 18.57
CA LYS A 215 10.05 19.15 18.87
C LYS A 215 9.22 18.97 17.61
N LEU A 216 8.02 18.41 17.79
CA LEU A 216 6.99 18.33 16.77
C LEU A 216 5.98 19.45 16.99
N ILE A 217 5.62 20.14 15.92
CA ILE A 217 4.64 21.22 15.94
C ILE A 217 3.43 20.74 15.15
N LYS A 218 2.26 20.86 15.77
CA LYS A 218 0.97 20.73 15.13
C LYS A 218 0.53 22.11 14.68
N ASP A 219 0.24 22.26 13.40
CA ASP A 219 -0.32 23.50 12.86
C ASP A 219 -1.81 23.28 12.55
N ASP A 220 -2.67 24.13 13.10
CA ASP A 220 -4.12 24.04 12.89
C ASP A 220 -4.54 24.37 11.45
N SER A 221 -3.64 24.90 10.63
CA SER A 221 -3.86 25.08 9.18
C SER A 221 -3.75 23.79 8.37
N PHE A 222 -3.19 22.73 8.96
CA PHE A 222 -3.13 21.43 8.32
C PHE A 222 -4.49 20.73 8.39
N GLU A 223 -4.99 20.38 7.23
CA GLU A 223 -6.25 19.62 7.11
C GLU A 223 -6.04 18.18 7.56
N LYS A 224 -7.10 17.54 8.04
CA LYS A 224 -7.10 16.10 8.30
C LYS A 224 -6.96 15.35 7.00
N GLU A 225 -6.16 14.30 7.03
CA GLU A 225 -5.91 13.40 5.93
C GLU A 225 -6.45 12.01 6.24
N TYR A 226 -6.78 11.27 5.20
CA TYR A 226 -7.26 9.90 5.32
C TYR A 226 -6.50 9.02 4.36
N TYR A 227 -5.94 7.91 4.86
CA TYR A 227 -5.27 6.93 4.01
C TYR A 227 -6.27 5.93 3.45
N GLY A 228 -6.07 5.59 2.18
CA GLY A 228 -6.84 4.58 1.46
C GLY A 228 -5.94 3.62 0.70
N ILE A 229 -6.46 2.43 0.47
CA ILE A 229 -5.83 1.42 -0.37
C ILE A 229 -6.21 1.73 -1.82
N MET A 230 -5.24 1.70 -2.70
CA MET A 230 -5.36 2.15 -4.08
C MET A 230 -5.30 1.00 -5.06
N VAL A 231 -6.14 1.05 -6.08
CA VAL A 231 -6.07 0.18 -7.25
C VAL A 231 -6.17 1.00 -8.53
N LYS A 232 -5.77 0.42 -9.66
CA LYS A 232 -5.96 1.04 -10.96
C LYS A 232 -7.41 1.43 -11.17
N LYS A 233 -7.67 2.58 -11.77
CA LYS A 233 -9.00 3.10 -12.06
C LYS A 233 -9.86 2.09 -12.82
N GLY A 234 -11.08 1.84 -12.33
CA GLY A 234 -12.04 0.90 -12.90
C GLY A 234 -11.85 -0.56 -12.45
N ASN A 235 -10.90 -0.87 -11.57
CA ASN A 235 -10.75 -2.23 -11.01
C ASN A 235 -11.75 -2.45 -9.86
N THR A 236 -13.04 -2.43 -10.22
CA THR A 236 -14.16 -2.51 -9.26
C THR A 236 -14.16 -3.84 -8.48
N ASP A 237 -13.81 -4.94 -9.14
CA ASP A 237 -13.82 -6.26 -8.50
C ASP A 237 -12.81 -6.33 -7.33
N MET A 238 -11.60 -5.82 -7.54
CA MET A 238 -10.60 -5.78 -6.48
C MET A 238 -10.98 -4.77 -5.39
N MET A 239 -11.49 -3.61 -5.77
CA MET A 239 -11.94 -2.60 -4.81
C MET A 239 -13.07 -3.11 -3.91
N ASN A 240 -14.02 -3.87 -4.47
CA ASN A 240 -15.09 -4.49 -3.68
C ASN A 240 -14.52 -5.51 -2.68
N LYS A 241 -13.58 -6.37 -3.08
CA LYS A 241 -12.93 -7.33 -2.16
C LYS A 241 -12.18 -6.63 -1.03
N ILE A 242 -11.47 -5.54 -1.35
CA ILE A 242 -10.76 -4.72 -0.35
C ILE A 242 -11.76 -4.11 0.64
N ASN A 243 -12.82 -3.46 0.15
CA ASN A 243 -13.82 -2.80 1.02
C ASN A 243 -14.61 -3.80 1.85
N ASP A 244 -14.97 -4.97 1.29
CA ASP A 244 -15.63 -6.05 2.06
C ASP A 244 -14.71 -6.59 3.17
N GLY A 245 -13.44 -6.80 2.87
CA GLY A 245 -12.44 -7.20 3.85
C GLY A 245 -12.23 -6.13 4.92
N LEU A 246 -12.07 -4.86 4.52
CA LEU A 246 -11.91 -3.73 5.42
C LEU A 246 -13.12 -3.56 6.36
N LYS A 247 -14.33 -3.69 5.83
CA LYS A 247 -15.56 -3.68 6.63
C LYS A 247 -15.54 -4.77 7.70
N LYS A 248 -15.20 -6.01 7.32
CA LYS A 248 -15.15 -7.14 8.26
C LYS A 248 -14.12 -6.92 9.38
N ILE A 249 -12.92 -6.41 9.06
CA ILE A 249 -11.89 -6.16 10.09
C ILE A 249 -12.20 -4.94 10.96
N LYS A 250 -13.02 -3.99 10.49
CA LYS A 250 -13.59 -2.90 11.31
C LYS A 250 -14.62 -3.46 12.29
N GLU A 251 -15.56 -4.26 11.80
CA GLU A 251 -16.68 -4.80 12.58
C GLU A 251 -16.22 -5.79 13.67
N ASN A 252 -15.19 -6.61 13.43
CA ASN A 252 -14.66 -7.57 14.38
C ASN A 252 -13.57 -7.01 15.31
N GLY A 253 -13.23 -5.72 15.18
CA GLY A 253 -12.25 -5.03 16.02
C GLY A 253 -10.78 -5.27 15.63
N LYS A 254 -10.50 -6.06 14.58
CA LYS A 254 -9.12 -6.37 14.15
C LYS A 254 -8.34 -5.12 13.70
N LEU A 255 -9.01 -4.17 13.02
CA LEU A 255 -8.37 -2.91 12.65
C LEU A 255 -7.91 -2.12 13.87
N GLN A 256 -8.73 -2.07 14.93
CA GLN A 256 -8.37 -1.40 16.20
C GLN A 256 -7.25 -2.15 16.94
N GLU A 257 -7.23 -3.48 16.90
CA GLU A 257 -6.13 -4.28 17.47
C GLU A 257 -4.80 -3.94 16.78
N ILE A 258 -4.79 -3.89 15.43
CA ILE A 258 -3.62 -3.52 14.64
C ILE A 258 -3.18 -2.09 14.97
N TYR A 259 -4.11 -1.13 15.00
CA TYR A 259 -3.81 0.24 15.40
C TYR A 259 -3.12 0.30 16.78
N ASN A 260 -3.66 -0.39 17.77
CA ASN A 260 -3.11 -0.41 19.12
C ASN A 260 -1.71 -1.04 19.20
N LYS A 261 -1.40 -1.99 18.34
CA LYS A 261 -0.06 -2.62 18.25
C LYS A 261 1.03 -1.60 17.90
N TYR A 262 0.73 -0.66 17.01
CA TYR A 262 1.71 0.30 16.49
C TYR A 262 1.66 1.67 17.16
N PHE A 263 0.47 2.12 17.56
CA PHE A 263 0.20 3.48 18.05
C PHE A 263 -0.39 3.52 19.46
N GLY A 264 -0.78 2.38 20.03
CA GLY A 264 -1.27 2.32 21.41
C GLY A 264 -0.20 2.75 22.40
N ASN A 265 -0.60 3.46 23.46
CA ASN A 265 0.29 3.75 24.57
C ASN A 265 0.62 2.42 25.28
N LYS A 266 1.91 2.06 25.29
CA LYS A 266 2.44 1.01 26.17
C LYS A 266 2.72 1.59 27.54
#